data_29f0faa852709433fd731c8a70abcb03
#
_entry.id   29f0faa852709433fd731c8a70abcb03
#
_cell.length_a   1.000
_cell.length_b   1.000
_cell.length_c   1.000
_cell.angle_alpha   90.00
_cell.angle_beta   90.00
_cell.angle_gamma   90.00
#
_symmetry.space_group_name_H-M   'P 1'
#
loop_
_entity.id
_entity.type
_entity.pdbx_description
1 polymer ?
#
loop_
_entity_poly.entity_id
_entity_poly.type
_entity_poly.pdbx_seq_one_letter_code
_entity_poly.pdbx_strand_id
1 'polypeptide(L)'
;IGIDLYWDKTYLKEQKEVFEKQLRWSIERNLPVAIHMRDAFDEVMDSIYNIGTGSLKGVFHSFTGTSEQLSEILKLRNFLIGVNGVVTFKNSNLGEVLKNVSVEKLLLETDAPYLSPVPHRGKRNEPTFIWKTAEKLSELYGLTVDYIVDATAANAKALFGI
;
A
#
# COMPACT_ATOMS: atom_id res chain seq x y z
N ILE A 1 9.42 1.71 5.77
CA ILE A 1 10.67 1.28 5.11
C ILE A 1 10.44 1.22 3.61
N GLY A 2 11.50 1.11 2.78
CA GLY A 2 11.28 0.97 1.33
C GLY A 2 12.37 1.60 0.50
N ILE A 3 12.08 1.76 -0.83
CA ILE A 3 12.99 2.32 -1.81
C ILE A 3 12.25 3.38 -2.63
N ASP A 4 12.86 4.55 -2.81
CA ASP A 4 12.35 5.65 -3.64
C ASP A 4 13.41 6.05 -4.68
N LEU A 5 13.08 5.90 -5.96
CA LEU A 5 13.97 6.23 -7.07
C LEU A 5 13.42 7.37 -7.95
N TYR A 6 12.37 8.06 -7.47
CA TYR A 6 11.71 9.11 -8.22
C TYR A 6 12.60 10.35 -8.42
N TRP A 7 13.24 10.81 -7.34
CA TRP A 7 14.04 12.02 -7.37
C TRP A 7 15.51 11.76 -7.66
N ASP A 8 16.09 10.73 -7.05
CA ASP A 8 17.52 10.43 -7.13
C ASP A 8 17.76 8.93 -7.06
N LYS A 9 18.51 8.40 -8.00
CA LYS A 9 18.91 6.99 -8.09
C LYS A 9 20.34 6.72 -7.59
N THR A 10 21.07 7.77 -7.20
CA THR A 10 22.49 7.69 -6.82
C THR A 10 22.73 6.71 -5.68
N TYR A 11 21.81 6.69 -4.71
CA TYR A 11 21.94 5.89 -3.48
C TYR A 11 21.12 4.60 -3.51
N LEU A 12 20.86 4.03 -4.67
CA LEU A 12 20.09 2.80 -4.79
C LEU A 12 20.70 1.64 -3.97
N LYS A 13 22.04 1.51 -4.01
CA LYS A 13 22.73 0.44 -3.28
C LYS A 13 22.49 0.58 -1.77
N GLU A 14 22.67 1.76 -1.24
CA GLU A 14 22.48 2.07 0.18
C GLU A 14 21.01 1.91 0.59
N GLN A 15 20.07 2.33 -0.24
CA GLN A 15 18.64 2.12 -0.01
C GLN A 15 18.33 0.61 0.07
N LYS A 16 18.83 -0.21 -0.85
CA LYS A 16 18.65 -1.68 -0.81
C LYS A 16 19.25 -2.29 0.45
N GLU A 17 20.49 -1.94 0.81
CA GLU A 17 21.15 -2.45 2.00
C GLU A 17 20.36 -2.12 3.29
N VAL A 18 19.90 -0.88 3.43
CA VAL A 18 19.10 -0.45 4.58
C VAL A 18 17.74 -1.13 4.58
N PHE A 19 17.07 -1.21 3.44
CA PHE A 19 15.76 -1.86 3.29
C PHE A 19 15.83 -3.33 3.68
N GLU A 20 16.81 -4.09 3.15
CA GLU A 20 17.01 -5.50 3.50
C GLU A 20 17.33 -5.69 4.98
N LYS A 21 18.12 -4.80 5.58
CA LYS A 21 18.40 -4.83 7.03
C LYS A 21 17.12 -4.65 7.84
N GLN A 22 16.25 -3.71 7.44
CA GLN A 22 14.98 -3.49 8.10
C GLN A 22 13.99 -4.65 7.91
N LEU A 23 13.99 -5.32 6.74
CA LEU A 23 13.24 -6.54 6.53
C LEU A 23 13.69 -7.67 7.49
N ARG A 24 15.01 -7.86 7.67
CA ARG A 24 15.53 -8.82 8.66
C ARG A 24 15.06 -8.50 10.08
N TRP A 25 15.12 -7.24 10.49
CA TRP A 25 14.59 -6.82 11.80
C TRP A 25 13.12 -7.08 11.97
N SER A 26 12.32 -6.90 10.91
CA SER A 26 10.90 -7.21 10.91
C SER A 26 10.65 -8.70 11.19
N ILE A 27 11.42 -9.59 10.55
CA ILE A 27 11.34 -11.04 10.77
C ILE A 27 11.76 -11.38 12.21
N GLU A 28 12.93 -10.90 12.66
CA GLU A 28 13.47 -11.15 13.99
C GLU A 28 12.53 -10.74 15.11
N ARG A 29 11.77 -9.66 14.90
CA ARG A 29 10.86 -9.08 15.88
C ARG A 29 9.38 -9.46 15.64
N ASN A 30 9.11 -10.24 14.59
CA ASN A 30 7.76 -10.58 14.15
C ASN A 30 6.85 -9.34 13.95
N LEU A 31 7.42 -8.24 13.45
CA LEU A 31 6.70 -6.98 13.21
C LEU A 31 6.28 -6.87 11.74
N PRO A 32 5.07 -6.37 11.45
CA PRO A 32 4.69 -6.02 10.08
C PRO A 32 5.44 -4.79 9.58
N VAL A 33 5.60 -4.68 8.26
CA VAL A 33 6.22 -3.53 7.60
C VAL A 33 5.24 -2.76 6.73
N ALA A 34 5.34 -1.43 6.72
CA ALA A 34 4.76 -0.58 5.70
C ALA A 34 5.87 -0.27 4.68
N ILE A 35 5.68 -0.71 3.44
CA ILE A 35 6.69 -0.60 2.37
C ILE A 35 6.33 0.57 1.47
N HIS A 36 7.23 1.56 1.44
CA HIS A 36 7.24 2.60 0.44
C HIS A 36 7.95 2.12 -0.83
N MET A 37 7.30 2.31 -1.97
CA MET A 37 7.80 1.85 -3.26
C MET A 37 7.45 2.88 -4.33
N ARG A 38 8.45 3.63 -4.79
CA ARG A 38 8.23 4.63 -5.83
C ARG A 38 9.31 4.53 -6.90
N ASP A 39 8.90 4.21 -8.13
CA ASP A 39 9.79 3.92 -9.27
C ASP A 39 10.87 2.87 -8.96
N ALA A 40 10.56 1.91 -8.06
CA ALA A 40 11.49 0.95 -7.49
C ALA A 40 10.86 -0.46 -7.29
N PHE A 41 9.95 -0.85 -8.19
CA PHE A 41 9.22 -2.12 -8.03
C PHE A 41 10.17 -3.33 -8.05
N ASP A 42 11.02 -3.43 -9.04
CA ASP A 42 11.92 -4.57 -9.21
C ASP A 42 12.91 -4.66 -8.05
N GLU A 43 13.46 -3.53 -7.62
CA GLU A 43 14.41 -3.44 -6.51
C GLU A 43 13.80 -3.85 -5.16
N VAL A 44 12.54 -3.45 -4.93
CA VAL A 44 11.79 -3.83 -3.72
C VAL A 44 11.47 -5.33 -3.74
N MET A 45 10.96 -5.85 -4.85
CA MET A 45 10.60 -7.25 -4.98
C MET A 45 11.83 -8.16 -4.90
N ASP A 46 12.92 -7.81 -5.58
CA ASP A 46 14.21 -8.52 -5.48
C ASP A 46 14.68 -8.61 -4.03
N SER A 47 14.67 -7.49 -3.31
CA SER A 47 15.09 -7.46 -1.90
C SER A 47 14.19 -8.34 -1.01
N ILE A 48 12.87 -8.33 -1.24
CA ILE A 48 11.92 -9.20 -0.51
C ILE A 48 12.21 -10.67 -0.79
N TYR A 49 12.43 -11.05 -2.05
CA TYR A 49 12.74 -12.44 -2.42
C TYR A 49 14.11 -12.87 -1.89
N ASN A 50 15.13 -12.00 -1.91
CA ASN A 50 16.46 -12.27 -1.36
C ASN A 50 16.43 -12.57 0.14
N ILE A 51 15.57 -11.87 0.89
CA ILE A 51 15.40 -12.07 2.34
C ILE A 51 14.56 -13.31 2.64
N GLY A 52 13.64 -13.67 1.74
CA GLY A 52 12.66 -14.73 1.89
C GLY A 52 11.30 -14.25 2.39
N THR A 53 10.25 -14.77 1.78
CA THR A 53 8.88 -14.29 1.97
C THR A 53 8.12 -14.94 3.12
N GLY A 54 8.61 -16.07 3.66
CA GLY A 54 7.84 -16.94 4.54
C GLY A 54 7.34 -16.30 5.84
N SER A 55 8.17 -15.48 6.47
CA SER A 55 7.85 -14.80 7.74
C SER A 55 7.60 -13.31 7.58
N LEU A 56 7.80 -12.75 6.39
CA LEU A 56 7.50 -11.35 6.13
C LEU A 56 6.00 -11.13 6.04
N LYS A 57 5.54 -10.03 6.65
CA LYS A 57 4.16 -9.55 6.58
C LYS A 57 4.14 -8.03 6.53
N GLY A 58 3.17 -7.44 5.85
CA GLY A 58 3.14 -5.99 5.74
C GLY A 58 2.09 -5.46 4.78
N VAL A 59 2.26 -4.21 4.42
CA VAL A 59 1.45 -3.50 3.44
C VAL A 59 2.34 -2.75 2.46
N PHE A 60 2.03 -2.84 1.18
CA PHE A 60 2.57 -1.92 0.18
C PHE A 60 1.80 -0.62 0.29
N HIS A 61 2.41 0.34 0.98
CA HIS A 61 1.85 1.65 1.28
C HIS A 61 1.68 2.47 0.00
N SER A 62 0.56 3.19 -0.08
CA SER A 62 0.26 4.13 -1.18
C SER A 62 0.45 3.52 -2.57
N PHE A 63 -0.09 2.30 -2.77
CA PHE A 63 0.09 1.59 -4.01
C PHE A 63 -0.52 2.34 -5.20
N THR A 64 0.30 2.57 -6.22
CA THR A 64 -0.10 3.23 -7.48
C THR A 64 0.47 2.52 -8.71
N GLY A 65 0.84 1.25 -8.56
CA GLY A 65 1.46 0.44 -9.61
C GLY A 65 0.48 -0.08 -10.66
N THR A 66 1.00 -0.93 -11.55
CA THR A 66 0.24 -1.59 -12.63
C THR A 66 -0.46 -2.85 -12.15
N SER A 67 -1.33 -3.41 -13.01
CA SER A 67 -1.99 -4.71 -12.74
C SER A 67 -0.99 -5.86 -12.64
N GLU A 68 0.08 -5.83 -13.42
CA GLU A 68 1.15 -6.83 -13.42
C GLU A 68 1.92 -6.76 -12.08
N GLN A 69 2.30 -5.56 -11.65
CA GLN A 69 2.95 -5.33 -10.36
C GLN A 69 2.07 -5.78 -9.19
N LEU A 70 0.77 -5.44 -9.25
CA LEU A 70 -0.19 -5.88 -8.26
C LEU A 70 -0.28 -7.41 -8.20
N SER A 71 -0.33 -8.08 -9.35
CA SER A 71 -0.38 -9.54 -9.43
C SER A 71 0.84 -10.20 -8.79
N GLU A 72 2.04 -9.63 -8.96
CA GLU A 72 3.25 -10.11 -8.30
C GLU A 72 3.19 -9.91 -6.78
N ILE A 73 2.75 -8.74 -6.31
CA ILE A 73 2.60 -8.47 -4.88
C ILE A 73 1.60 -9.45 -4.24
N LEU A 74 0.50 -9.77 -4.92
CA LEU A 74 -0.53 -10.67 -4.39
C LEU A 74 -0.05 -12.13 -4.22
N LYS A 75 1.07 -12.52 -4.85
CA LYS A 75 1.72 -13.81 -4.56
C LYS A 75 2.34 -13.83 -3.15
N LEU A 76 2.61 -12.68 -2.57
CA LEU A 76 3.08 -12.53 -1.20
C LEU A 76 1.88 -12.64 -0.23
N ARG A 77 1.62 -13.85 0.26
CA ARG A 77 0.37 -14.19 1.00
C ARG A 77 0.07 -13.28 2.19
N ASN A 78 1.12 -12.80 2.90
CA ASN A 78 1.00 -12.04 4.13
C ASN A 78 1.06 -10.51 3.92
N PHE A 79 0.88 -10.06 2.67
CA PHE A 79 0.90 -8.64 2.36
C PHE A 79 -0.48 -8.13 1.96
N LEU A 80 -0.72 -6.87 2.32
CA LEU A 80 -1.88 -6.07 1.95
C LEU A 80 -1.48 -4.95 1.00
N ILE A 81 -2.48 -4.34 0.38
CA ILE A 81 -2.35 -3.20 -0.51
C ILE A 81 -2.93 -1.97 0.18
N GLY A 82 -2.10 -0.96 0.41
CA GLY A 82 -2.52 0.33 0.96
C GLY A 82 -3.16 1.21 -0.12
N VAL A 83 -4.38 1.64 0.12
CA VAL A 83 -5.17 2.46 -0.79
C VAL A 83 -5.48 3.80 -0.14
N ASN A 84 -5.04 4.88 -0.76
CA ASN A 84 -5.26 6.26 -0.32
C ASN A 84 -6.13 7.05 -1.31
N GLY A 85 -6.18 8.37 -1.11
CA GLY A 85 -7.00 9.29 -1.90
C GLY A 85 -6.73 9.28 -3.42
N VAL A 86 -5.61 8.71 -3.88
CA VAL A 86 -5.27 8.62 -5.33
C VAL A 86 -6.33 7.83 -6.11
N VAL A 87 -7.02 6.86 -5.50
CA VAL A 87 -8.09 6.10 -6.15
C VAL A 87 -9.25 7.00 -6.60
N THR A 88 -9.40 8.19 -6.02
CA THR A 88 -10.43 9.17 -6.37
C THR A 88 -10.03 10.11 -7.51
N PHE A 89 -8.75 10.09 -7.93
CA PHE A 89 -8.25 11.08 -8.89
C PHE A 89 -8.70 10.78 -10.31
N LYS A 90 -9.11 11.83 -11.04
CA LYS A 90 -9.65 11.74 -12.39
C LYS A 90 -8.70 11.06 -13.39
N ASN A 91 -7.40 11.28 -13.21
CA ASN A 91 -6.34 10.77 -14.08
C ASN A 91 -5.67 9.51 -13.52
N SER A 92 -6.23 8.91 -12.46
CA SER A 92 -5.72 7.66 -11.90
C SER A 92 -6.48 6.47 -12.49
N ASN A 93 -5.76 5.45 -12.91
CA ASN A 93 -6.34 4.16 -13.30
C ASN A 93 -6.41 3.16 -12.14
N LEU A 94 -6.06 3.60 -10.92
CA LEU A 94 -5.95 2.73 -9.75
C LEU A 94 -7.24 1.94 -9.48
N GLY A 95 -8.41 2.55 -9.71
CA GLY A 95 -9.70 1.86 -9.59
C GLY A 95 -9.80 0.63 -10.50
N GLU A 96 -9.38 0.74 -11.75
CA GLU A 96 -9.39 -0.41 -12.68
C GLU A 96 -8.35 -1.47 -12.28
N VAL A 97 -7.18 -1.05 -11.78
CA VAL A 97 -6.14 -1.97 -11.29
C VAL A 97 -6.64 -2.76 -10.09
N LEU A 98 -7.39 -2.13 -9.17
CA LEU A 98 -7.90 -2.78 -7.95
C LEU A 98 -9.17 -3.61 -8.16
N LYS A 99 -9.89 -3.45 -9.26
CA LYS A 99 -11.23 -3.99 -9.49
C LYS A 99 -11.41 -5.48 -9.19
N ASN A 100 -10.36 -6.28 -9.39
CA ASN A 100 -10.38 -7.72 -9.19
C ASN A 100 -9.63 -8.16 -7.93
N VAL A 101 -9.23 -7.22 -7.07
CA VAL A 101 -8.57 -7.52 -5.80
C VAL A 101 -9.64 -7.72 -4.73
N SER A 102 -9.52 -8.77 -3.95
CA SER A 102 -10.44 -8.95 -2.82
C SER A 102 -10.27 -7.85 -1.78
N VAL A 103 -11.37 -7.37 -1.20
CA VAL A 103 -11.36 -6.32 -0.16
C VAL A 103 -10.55 -6.76 1.06
N GLU A 104 -10.47 -8.07 1.33
CA GLU A 104 -9.65 -8.65 2.40
C GLU A 104 -8.13 -8.48 2.18
N LYS A 105 -7.73 -8.00 0.98
CA LYS A 105 -6.35 -7.65 0.67
C LYS A 105 -6.07 -6.15 0.72
N LEU A 106 -7.07 -5.35 1.04
CA LEU A 106 -6.94 -3.88 1.05
C LEU A 106 -6.80 -3.34 2.48
N LEU A 107 -6.07 -2.24 2.58
CA LEU A 107 -5.97 -1.40 3.76
C LEU A 107 -6.20 0.05 3.35
N LEU A 108 -7.07 0.77 4.08
CA LEU A 108 -7.27 2.20 3.85
C LEU A 108 -6.22 3.03 4.56
N GLU A 109 -5.75 4.06 3.89
CA GLU A 109 -4.80 5.04 4.43
C GLU A 109 -5.03 6.42 3.85
N THR A 110 -4.39 7.45 4.37
CA THR A 110 -4.60 8.83 3.94
C THR A 110 -3.40 9.48 3.30
N ASP A 111 -2.20 9.13 3.75
CA ASP A 111 -0.94 9.83 3.42
C ASP A 111 -0.96 11.33 3.80
N ALA A 112 -1.83 11.69 4.78
CA ALA A 112 -1.94 13.08 5.24
C ALA A 112 -0.59 13.62 5.72
N PRO A 113 -0.22 14.85 5.38
CA PRO A 113 -1.04 15.94 4.81
C PRO A 113 -1.08 15.98 3.27
N TYR A 114 -0.62 14.97 2.58
CA TYR A 114 -0.54 14.86 1.12
C TYR A 114 -1.72 14.08 0.54
N LEU A 115 -1.83 14.04 -0.79
CA LEU A 115 -2.73 13.19 -1.57
C LEU A 115 -4.23 13.32 -1.20
N SER A 116 -4.70 14.54 -0.87
CA SER A 116 -6.11 14.80 -0.57
C SER A 116 -7.03 14.22 -1.62
N PRO A 117 -8.03 13.40 -1.24
CA PRO A 117 -8.99 12.83 -2.18
C PRO A 117 -9.93 13.90 -2.78
N VAL A 118 -10.60 13.55 -3.87
CA VAL A 118 -11.72 14.33 -4.37
C VAL A 118 -12.86 14.28 -3.35
N PRO A 119 -13.55 15.42 -3.04
CA PRO A 119 -13.47 16.74 -3.68
C PRO A 119 -12.42 17.70 -3.08
N HIS A 120 -11.57 17.22 -2.19
CA HIS A 120 -10.65 18.06 -1.43
C HIS A 120 -9.28 18.30 -2.12
N ARG A 121 -9.16 17.97 -3.43
CA ARG A 121 -7.93 18.22 -4.20
C ARG A 121 -7.45 19.67 -4.07
N GLY A 122 -6.12 19.82 -3.92
CA GLY A 122 -5.49 21.14 -3.74
C GLY A 122 -5.55 21.71 -2.32
N LYS A 123 -6.21 21.01 -1.39
CA LYS A 123 -6.21 21.35 0.05
C LYS A 123 -5.29 20.40 0.81
N ARG A 124 -4.90 20.78 2.03
CA ARG A 124 -4.20 19.91 2.95
C ARG A 124 -5.07 18.69 3.27
N ASN A 125 -4.49 17.49 3.16
CA ASN A 125 -5.20 16.26 3.53
C ASN A 125 -5.29 16.11 5.07
N GLU A 126 -6.34 15.44 5.52
CA GLU A 126 -6.63 15.16 6.93
C GLU A 126 -7.07 13.69 7.09
N PRO A 127 -6.84 13.06 8.27
CA PRO A 127 -7.26 11.66 8.50
C PRO A 127 -8.75 11.42 8.26
N THR A 128 -9.62 12.41 8.51
CA THR A 128 -11.06 12.30 8.27
C THR A 128 -11.43 12.12 6.80
N PHE A 129 -10.58 12.53 5.88
CA PHE A 129 -10.83 12.36 4.44
C PHE A 129 -10.70 10.92 3.96
N ILE A 130 -10.29 9.98 4.82
CA ILE A 130 -10.28 8.54 4.54
C ILE A 130 -11.65 8.03 4.08
N TRP A 131 -12.75 8.65 4.57
CA TRP A 131 -14.10 8.32 4.16
C TRP A 131 -14.33 8.49 2.66
N LYS A 132 -13.67 9.46 2.01
CA LYS A 132 -13.76 9.66 0.56
C LYS A 132 -13.09 8.54 -0.23
N THR A 133 -12.04 7.95 0.32
CA THR A 133 -11.42 6.74 -0.22
C THR A 133 -12.35 5.54 -0.07
N ALA A 134 -12.97 5.37 1.11
CA ALA A 134 -13.94 4.31 1.37
C ALA A 134 -15.18 4.41 0.47
N GLU A 135 -15.76 5.62 0.31
CA GLU A 135 -16.87 5.88 -0.62
C GLU A 135 -16.50 5.45 -2.05
N LYS A 136 -15.29 5.81 -2.51
CA LYS A 136 -14.83 5.44 -3.85
C LYS A 136 -14.66 3.93 -4.04
N LEU A 137 -14.13 3.23 -3.03
CA LEU A 137 -14.04 1.76 -3.08
C LEU A 137 -15.43 1.11 -3.02
N SER A 138 -16.36 1.66 -2.23
CA SER A 138 -17.77 1.23 -2.21
C SER A 138 -18.39 1.26 -3.60
N GLU A 139 -18.23 2.36 -4.34
CA GLU A 139 -18.67 2.47 -5.73
C GLU A 139 -18.00 1.42 -6.65
N LEU A 140 -16.68 1.25 -6.50
CA LEU A 140 -15.88 0.35 -7.34
C LEU A 140 -16.30 -1.12 -7.19
N TYR A 141 -16.55 -1.53 -5.95
CA TYR A 141 -16.88 -2.92 -5.62
C TYR A 141 -18.37 -3.23 -5.59
N GLY A 142 -19.24 -2.20 -5.67
CA GLY A 142 -20.69 -2.37 -5.53
C GLY A 142 -21.10 -2.84 -4.12
N LEU A 143 -20.32 -2.47 -3.10
CA LEU A 143 -20.52 -2.81 -1.70
C LEU A 143 -20.91 -1.56 -0.90
N THR A 144 -21.43 -1.73 0.31
CA THR A 144 -21.69 -0.58 1.20
C THR A 144 -20.40 0.02 1.74
N VAL A 145 -20.41 1.32 2.06
CA VAL A 145 -19.28 2.01 2.69
C VAL A 145 -18.90 1.35 4.01
N ASP A 146 -19.92 0.98 4.82
CA ASP A 146 -19.72 0.31 6.10
C ASP A 146 -18.97 -1.02 5.92
N TYR A 147 -19.36 -1.82 4.91
CA TYR A 147 -18.63 -3.07 4.62
C TYR A 147 -17.17 -2.82 4.26
N ILE A 148 -16.87 -1.82 3.41
CA ILE A 148 -15.48 -1.47 3.05
C ILE A 148 -14.69 -1.06 4.30
N VAL A 149 -15.28 -0.21 5.15
CA VAL A 149 -14.64 0.26 6.38
C VAL A 149 -14.38 -0.88 7.35
N ASP A 150 -15.38 -1.72 7.61
CA ASP A 150 -15.26 -2.85 8.53
C ASP A 150 -14.23 -3.88 8.06
N ALA A 151 -14.27 -4.27 6.79
CA ALA A 151 -13.33 -5.22 6.20
C ALA A 151 -11.89 -4.69 6.24
N THR A 152 -11.66 -3.45 5.82
CA THR A 152 -10.30 -2.87 5.80
C THR A 152 -9.79 -2.58 7.21
N ALA A 153 -10.66 -2.22 8.17
CA ALA A 153 -10.31 -2.09 9.57
C ALA A 153 -9.93 -3.45 10.20
N ALA A 154 -10.68 -4.53 9.86
CA ALA A 154 -10.35 -5.88 10.29
C ALA A 154 -8.99 -6.32 9.73
N ASN A 155 -8.70 -6.03 8.45
CA ASN A 155 -7.40 -6.31 7.83
C ASN A 155 -6.27 -5.57 8.56
N ALA A 156 -6.45 -4.28 8.88
CA ALA A 156 -5.46 -3.50 9.61
C ALA A 156 -5.21 -4.08 11.02
N LYS A 157 -6.28 -4.39 11.75
CA LYS A 157 -6.17 -5.00 13.08
C LYS A 157 -5.44 -6.35 13.03
N ALA A 158 -5.77 -7.20 12.07
CA ALA A 158 -5.13 -8.50 11.90
C ALA A 158 -3.64 -8.34 11.54
N LEU A 159 -3.29 -7.40 10.68
CA LEU A 159 -1.90 -7.18 10.27
C LEU A 159 -1.05 -6.62 11.41
N PHE A 160 -1.54 -5.57 12.09
CA PHE A 160 -0.76 -4.84 13.09
C PHE A 160 -0.92 -5.37 14.53
N GLY A 161 -1.88 -6.27 14.79
CA GLY A 161 -2.11 -6.87 16.10
C GLY A 161 -2.71 -5.90 17.12
N ILE A 162 -3.63 -5.02 16.69
CA ILE A 162 -4.28 -3.98 17.51
C ILE A 162 -5.79 -4.20 17.65
#